data_b3379a0186c0c0682810c2213e85d1e6
#
_entry.id   b3379a0186c0c0682810c2213e85d1e6
#
_cell.length_a   1.000
_cell.length_b   1.000
_cell.length_c   1.000
_cell.angle_alpha   90.00
_cell.angle_beta   90.00
_cell.angle_gamma   90.00
#
_symmetry.space_group_name_H-M   'P 1'
#
loop_
_entity.id
_entity.type
_entity.pdbx_description
1 polymer ?
#
loop_
_entity_poly.entity_id
_entity_poly.type
_entity_poly.pdbx_seq_one_letter_code
_entity_poly.pdbx_strand_id
1 'polypeptide(L)'
;MRILLRMKLHKLQKWENYLASVEKMDYKTFAPLEQGSDAELTETTAENLFVQISLYATLLEKYDLKKCAGDGTDFEKTVRIMQWLTDNTFYSGAAFKWNADNPLDILEYAYGQDFSHAICCRDKSVVFTDCLMALQIFAYPICLLSTNSGCHFVTHVYCRELQKWVLFDPSFNCWFTKDGKLLSVWELKTLYLNNDEPVLENYSFNHTDRCKEIYLAGFIKQNLTNLSTWHDNSMDRRGYKRNDWESKKEFKTKLPDFKMM
;
A
#
# COMPACT_ATOMS: atom_id res chain seq x y z
N MET A 1 -20.96 -18.76 26.11
CA MET A 1 -20.06 -19.60 25.26
C MET A 1 -20.61 -19.88 23.87
N ARG A 2 -21.85 -20.40 23.68
CA ARG A 2 -22.44 -20.69 22.35
C ARG A 2 -22.62 -19.48 21.43
N ILE A 3 -22.95 -18.29 21.95
CA ILE A 3 -23.15 -17.06 21.17
C ILE A 3 -21.80 -16.56 20.63
N LEU A 4 -20.75 -16.51 21.46
CA LEU A 4 -19.39 -16.12 21.06
C LEU A 4 -18.81 -17.05 19.99
N LEU A 5 -19.08 -18.36 20.09
CA LEU A 5 -18.65 -19.35 19.09
C LEU A 5 -19.37 -19.13 17.76
N ARG A 6 -20.68 -18.85 17.78
CA ARG A 6 -21.46 -18.53 16.56
C ARG A 6 -20.98 -17.23 15.90
N MET A 7 -20.66 -16.20 16.69
CA MET A 7 -20.10 -14.94 16.15
C MET A 7 -18.73 -15.16 15.49
N LYS A 8 -17.84 -15.94 16.12
CA LYS A 8 -16.54 -16.29 15.50
C LYS A 8 -16.72 -17.09 14.21
N LEU A 9 -17.62 -18.05 14.18
CA LEU A 9 -17.93 -18.84 12.98
C LEU A 9 -18.51 -17.99 11.85
N HIS A 10 -19.42 -17.04 12.17
CA HIS A 10 -19.98 -16.13 11.16
C HIS A 10 -18.93 -15.18 10.57
N LYS A 11 -17.97 -14.72 11.37
CA LYS A 11 -16.87 -13.85 10.94
C LYS A 11 -15.87 -14.60 10.05
N LEU A 12 -15.53 -15.83 10.41
CA LEU A 12 -14.72 -16.72 9.58
C LEU A 12 -15.41 -17.01 8.24
N GLN A 13 -16.73 -17.20 8.24
CA GLN A 13 -17.51 -17.45 7.02
C GLN A 13 -17.48 -16.25 6.06
N LYS A 14 -17.54 -15.03 6.58
CA LYS A 14 -17.42 -13.82 5.72
C LYS A 14 -16.06 -13.74 5.04
N TRP A 15 -15.00 -14.05 5.75
CA TRP A 15 -13.65 -14.09 5.18
C TRP A 15 -13.54 -15.21 4.13
N GLU A 16 -13.94 -16.42 4.45
CA GLU A 16 -13.92 -17.55 3.51
C GLU A 16 -14.76 -17.28 2.24
N ASN A 17 -15.93 -16.66 2.38
CA ASN A 17 -16.74 -16.26 1.23
C ASN A 17 -16.04 -15.22 0.35
N TYR A 18 -15.38 -14.23 0.95
CA TYR A 18 -14.61 -13.24 0.22
C TYR A 18 -13.42 -13.89 -0.50
N LEU A 19 -12.66 -14.72 0.20
CA LEU A 19 -11.52 -15.44 -0.35
C LEU A 19 -11.96 -16.33 -1.53
N ALA A 20 -13.04 -17.07 -1.38
CA ALA A 20 -13.61 -17.89 -2.45
C ALA A 20 -14.09 -17.04 -3.67
N SER A 21 -14.53 -15.81 -3.45
CA SER A 21 -14.88 -14.90 -4.55
C SER A 21 -13.64 -14.43 -5.31
N VAL A 22 -12.55 -14.14 -4.61
CA VAL A 22 -11.27 -13.76 -5.22
C VAL A 22 -10.69 -14.93 -6.03
N GLU A 23 -10.71 -16.15 -5.46
CA GLU A 23 -10.20 -17.36 -6.14
C GLU A 23 -10.93 -17.73 -7.44
N LYS A 24 -12.18 -17.27 -7.58
CA LYS A 24 -12.97 -17.47 -8.80
C LYS A 24 -12.73 -16.44 -9.90
N MET A 25 -11.90 -15.40 -9.65
CA MET A 25 -11.57 -14.42 -10.67
C MET A 25 -10.81 -15.08 -11.82
N ASP A 26 -11.31 -14.93 -13.04
CA ASP A 26 -10.63 -15.43 -14.24
C ASP A 26 -9.53 -14.45 -14.67
N TYR A 27 -8.35 -14.59 -14.07
CA TYR A 27 -7.19 -13.76 -14.39
C TYR A 27 -6.57 -14.06 -15.77
N LYS A 28 -6.96 -15.16 -16.43
CA LYS A 28 -6.48 -15.52 -17.78
C LYS A 28 -7.10 -14.64 -18.87
N THR A 29 -8.23 -14.00 -18.56
CA THR A 29 -8.91 -13.06 -19.46
C THR A 29 -8.40 -11.63 -19.33
N PHE A 30 -7.46 -11.37 -18.41
CA PHE A 30 -6.90 -10.03 -18.25
C PHE A 30 -6.10 -9.63 -19.51
N ALA A 31 -6.34 -8.40 -19.96
CA ALA A 31 -5.63 -7.84 -21.08
C ALA A 31 -4.10 -7.84 -20.83
N PRO A 32 -3.27 -8.01 -21.87
CA PRO A 32 -1.83 -7.86 -21.73
C PRO A 32 -1.51 -6.45 -21.22
N LEU A 33 -0.39 -6.33 -20.49
CA LEU A 33 0.12 -5.04 -20.06
C LEU A 33 0.49 -4.20 -21.28
N GLU A 34 -0.14 -3.03 -21.42
CA GLU A 34 0.19 -2.06 -22.45
C GLU A 34 1.09 -0.96 -21.88
N GLN A 35 1.94 -0.39 -22.73
CA GLN A 35 2.73 0.77 -22.37
C GLN A 35 1.82 1.99 -22.38
N GLY A 36 1.26 2.31 -21.19
CA GLY A 36 0.52 3.56 -20.99
C GLY A 36 1.46 4.76 -20.94
N SER A 37 0.90 5.94 -21.14
CA SER A 37 1.63 7.18 -20.87
C SER A 37 1.81 7.31 -19.35
N ASP A 38 3.02 7.12 -18.87
CA ASP A 38 3.34 7.52 -17.51
C ASP A 38 3.28 9.03 -17.47
N ALA A 39 2.35 9.50 -16.64
CA ALA A 39 2.16 10.89 -16.47
C ALA A 39 3.48 11.49 -15.88
N GLU A 40 3.97 12.78 -16.18
CA GLU A 40 5.23 13.37 -15.68
C GLU A 40 5.15 13.69 -14.18
N LEU A 41 6.06 13.18 -13.36
CA LEU A 41 6.10 13.38 -11.92
C LEU A 41 6.47 14.84 -11.58
N THR A 42 5.62 15.61 -10.94
CA THR A 42 5.96 16.96 -10.49
C THR A 42 6.78 16.91 -9.19
N GLU A 43 7.73 17.83 -9.06
CA GLU A 43 8.50 17.97 -7.82
C GLU A 43 7.57 18.32 -6.65
N THR A 44 7.60 17.48 -5.62
CA THR A 44 7.00 17.82 -4.32
C THR A 44 8.04 18.52 -3.49
N THR A 45 7.75 19.70 -2.97
CA THR A 45 8.68 20.36 -2.04
C THR A 45 8.66 19.67 -0.69
N ALA A 46 9.83 19.58 -0.05
CA ALA A 46 9.95 18.98 1.28
C ALA A 46 9.04 19.63 2.34
N GLU A 47 8.65 20.87 2.14
CA GLU A 47 7.76 21.64 3.03
C GLU A 47 6.37 21.02 3.16
N ASN A 48 5.86 20.40 2.09
CA ASN A 48 4.53 19.76 2.12
C ASN A 48 4.53 18.41 2.84
N LEU A 49 5.69 17.83 3.11
CA LEU A 49 5.82 16.49 3.69
C LEU A 49 5.81 16.48 5.23
N PHE A 50 6.02 17.63 5.87
CA PHE A 50 6.16 17.73 7.33
C PHE A 50 5.04 18.50 8.04
N VAL A 51 3.97 18.84 7.35
CA VAL A 51 2.95 19.76 7.85
C VAL A 51 2.11 19.23 9.03
N GLN A 52 2.32 17.98 9.49
CA GLN A 52 1.47 17.41 10.56
C GLN A 52 2.23 16.74 11.71
N ILE A 53 3.09 17.50 12.34
CA ILE A 53 3.87 17.06 13.52
C ILE A 53 2.96 16.46 14.61
N SER A 54 1.80 17.02 14.89
CA SER A 54 0.88 16.54 15.93
C SER A 54 0.28 15.17 15.62
N LEU A 55 -0.05 14.91 14.36
CA LEU A 55 -0.62 13.63 13.96
C LEU A 55 0.42 12.51 13.98
N TYR A 56 1.61 12.79 13.45
CA TYR A 56 2.72 11.82 13.49
C TYR A 56 3.14 11.52 14.92
N ALA A 57 3.16 12.53 15.80
CA ALA A 57 3.40 12.31 17.22
C ALA A 57 2.33 11.38 17.82
N THR A 58 1.05 11.59 17.50
CA THR A 58 -0.04 10.73 17.95
C THR A 58 0.08 9.30 17.42
N LEU A 59 0.44 9.11 16.14
CA LEU A 59 0.68 7.78 15.57
C LEU A 59 1.82 7.05 16.29
N LEU A 60 2.94 7.74 16.49
CA LEU A 60 4.11 7.19 17.18
C LEU A 60 3.78 6.73 18.60
N GLU A 61 3.04 7.53 19.34
CA GLU A 61 2.70 7.27 20.75
C GLU A 61 1.60 6.20 20.88
N LYS A 62 0.45 6.43 20.21
CA LYS A 62 -0.74 5.58 20.34
C LYS A 62 -0.50 4.13 19.92
N TYR A 63 0.33 3.92 18.91
CA TYR A 63 0.60 2.60 18.35
C TYR A 63 2.02 2.09 18.63
N ASP A 64 2.79 2.79 19.45
CA ASP A 64 4.18 2.44 19.82
C ASP A 64 5.07 2.12 18.61
N LEU A 65 4.91 2.93 17.53
CA LEU A 65 5.50 2.62 16.22
C LEU A 65 7.04 2.54 16.27
N LYS A 66 7.70 3.29 17.15
CA LYS A 66 9.16 3.20 17.31
C LYS A 66 9.58 1.82 17.79
N LYS A 67 8.84 1.25 18.74
CA LYS A 67 9.08 -0.11 19.23
C LYS A 67 8.74 -1.15 18.15
N CYS A 68 7.65 -0.97 17.42
CA CYS A 68 7.27 -1.86 16.31
C CYS A 68 8.34 -1.85 15.21
N ALA A 69 8.87 -0.68 14.85
CA ALA A 69 9.92 -0.54 13.86
C ALA A 69 11.27 -1.09 14.34
N GLY A 70 11.58 -0.95 15.64
CA GLY A 70 12.87 -1.36 16.21
C GLY A 70 14.06 -0.64 15.60
N ASP A 71 15.26 -1.16 15.85
CA ASP A 71 16.50 -0.67 15.25
C ASP A 71 16.75 -1.31 13.87
N GLY A 72 17.59 -0.69 13.05
CA GLY A 72 18.01 -1.20 11.74
C GLY A 72 17.86 -0.19 10.61
N THR A 73 18.00 -0.70 9.39
CA THR A 73 17.88 0.05 8.14
C THR A 73 16.43 0.49 7.87
N ASP A 74 16.25 1.43 6.93
CA ASP A 74 14.91 1.85 6.51
C ASP A 74 14.10 0.69 5.94
N PHE A 75 14.74 -0.18 5.16
CA PHE A 75 14.10 -1.39 4.63
C PHE A 75 13.60 -2.32 5.75
N GLU A 76 14.45 -2.64 6.72
CA GLU A 76 14.08 -3.52 7.84
C GLU A 76 12.95 -2.95 8.69
N LYS A 77 12.99 -1.64 8.97
CA LYS A 77 11.91 -0.94 9.68
C LYS A 77 10.61 -0.96 8.88
N THR A 78 10.71 -0.72 7.57
CA THR A 78 9.56 -0.76 6.64
C THR A 78 8.88 -2.13 6.65
N VAL A 79 9.66 -3.20 6.56
CA VAL A 79 9.14 -4.59 6.63
C VAL A 79 8.42 -4.84 7.95
N ARG A 80 9.00 -4.42 9.09
CA ARG A 80 8.36 -4.62 10.39
C ARG A 80 7.07 -3.81 10.57
N ILE A 81 7.02 -2.58 10.07
CA ILE A 81 5.78 -1.78 10.09
C ILE A 81 4.72 -2.36 9.15
N MET A 82 5.09 -2.88 7.99
CA MET A 82 4.17 -3.56 7.09
C MET A 82 3.59 -4.83 7.73
N GLN A 83 4.44 -5.64 8.38
CA GLN A 83 4.01 -6.81 9.13
C GLN A 83 3.07 -6.42 10.28
N TRP A 84 3.44 -5.41 11.09
CA TRP A 84 2.60 -4.88 12.15
C TRP A 84 1.20 -4.46 11.64
N LEU A 85 1.15 -3.75 10.51
CA LEU A 85 -0.12 -3.34 9.91
C LEU A 85 -0.95 -4.56 9.45
N THR A 86 -0.29 -5.57 8.87
CA THR A 86 -0.93 -6.80 8.43
C THR A 86 -1.49 -7.61 9.60
N ASP A 87 -0.76 -7.69 10.71
CA ASP A 87 -1.16 -8.43 11.89
C ASP A 87 -2.36 -7.80 12.61
N ASN A 88 -2.55 -6.50 12.43
CA ASN A 88 -3.56 -5.73 13.16
C ASN A 88 -4.73 -5.25 12.30
N THR A 89 -4.73 -5.48 10.98
CA THR A 89 -5.80 -5.05 10.09
C THR A 89 -6.06 -6.05 8.98
N PHE A 90 -7.32 -6.22 8.58
CA PHE A 90 -7.70 -7.04 7.44
C PHE A 90 -7.84 -6.20 6.16
N TYR A 91 -7.51 -6.79 5.03
CA TYR A 91 -7.72 -6.21 3.70
C TYR A 91 -8.97 -6.79 3.04
N SER A 92 -9.75 -5.93 2.38
CA SER A 92 -10.81 -6.34 1.46
C SER A 92 -10.96 -5.32 0.33
N GLY A 93 -10.83 -5.79 -0.91
CA GLY A 93 -11.11 -4.96 -2.09
C GLY A 93 -12.56 -4.47 -2.19
N ALA A 94 -13.49 -5.09 -1.45
CA ALA A 94 -14.88 -4.69 -1.37
C ALA A 94 -15.18 -3.66 -0.26
N ALA A 95 -14.19 -3.21 0.50
CA ALA A 95 -14.34 -2.27 1.60
C ALA A 95 -14.48 -0.78 1.17
N PHE A 96 -15.08 -0.52 0.02
CA PHE A 96 -15.22 0.82 -0.58
C PHE A 96 -16.14 1.80 0.15
N LYS A 97 -16.75 1.39 1.26
CA LYS A 97 -17.67 2.26 1.99
C LYS A 97 -16.99 3.14 3.03
N TRP A 98 -15.74 2.88 3.32
CA TRP A 98 -14.98 3.64 4.28
C TRP A 98 -14.29 4.83 3.58
N ASN A 99 -14.61 6.04 4.03
CA ASN A 99 -14.12 7.29 3.46
C ASN A 99 -13.23 8.06 4.44
N ALA A 100 -12.52 7.38 5.33
CA ALA A 100 -11.56 8.06 6.17
C ALA A 100 -10.35 8.51 5.35
N ASP A 101 -9.98 9.76 5.51
CA ASP A 101 -8.81 10.35 4.87
C ASP A 101 -7.63 10.49 5.84
N ASN A 102 -7.86 10.12 7.09
CA ASN A 102 -6.93 10.25 8.20
C ASN A 102 -6.53 8.85 8.69
N PRO A 103 -5.22 8.51 8.79
CA PRO A 103 -4.77 7.19 9.24
C PRO A 103 -5.18 6.87 10.68
N LEU A 104 -5.37 7.87 11.56
CA LEU A 104 -5.89 7.62 12.90
C LEU A 104 -7.33 7.10 12.86
N ASP A 105 -8.19 7.71 12.04
CA ASP A 105 -9.58 7.27 11.90
C ASP A 105 -9.65 5.87 11.26
N ILE A 106 -8.78 5.62 10.24
CA ILE A 106 -8.68 4.29 9.62
C ILE A 106 -8.24 3.25 10.65
N LEU A 107 -7.21 3.54 11.44
CA LEU A 107 -6.73 2.62 12.47
C LEU A 107 -7.75 2.46 13.61
N GLU A 108 -8.45 3.51 14.03
CA GLU A 108 -9.51 3.38 15.04
C GLU A 108 -10.64 2.43 14.59
N TYR A 109 -10.94 2.44 13.29
CA TYR A 109 -11.92 1.52 12.72
C TYR A 109 -11.41 0.09 12.60
N ALA A 110 -10.16 -0.10 12.15
CA ALA A 110 -9.66 -1.39 11.69
C ALA A 110 -8.72 -2.10 12.67
N TYR A 111 -7.97 -1.36 13.51
CA TYR A 111 -6.91 -1.91 14.33
C TYR A 111 -7.42 -2.90 15.39
N GLY A 112 -6.85 -4.10 15.39
CA GLY A 112 -7.24 -5.17 16.31
C GLY A 112 -8.66 -5.71 16.11
N GLN A 113 -9.33 -5.31 15.02
CA GLN A 113 -10.67 -5.77 14.69
C GLN A 113 -10.62 -7.04 13.82
N ASP A 114 -11.78 -7.61 13.57
CA ASP A 114 -11.91 -8.76 12.66
C ASP A 114 -12.21 -8.33 11.20
N PHE A 115 -12.37 -9.31 10.31
CA PHE A 115 -12.62 -9.07 8.89
C PHE A 115 -13.86 -8.21 8.58
N SER A 116 -14.80 -8.03 9.50
CA SER A 116 -15.94 -7.12 9.30
C SER A 116 -15.54 -5.65 9.29
N HIS A 117 -14.34 -5.34 9.77
CA HIS A 117 -13.70 -4.03 9.77
C HIS A 117 -12.51 -3.98 8.79
N ALA A 118 -12.53 -4.83 7.77
CA ALA A 118 -11.50 -4.79 6.72
C ALA A 118 -11.49 -3.44 6.00
N ILE A 119 -10.31 -3.05 5.54
CA ILE A 119 -10.04 -1.81 4.81
C ILE A 119 -9.50 -2.11 3.42
N CYS A 120 -9.64 -1.18 2.49
CA CYS A 120 -9.19 -1.37 1.11
C CYS A 120 -7.69 -1.08 0.94
N CYS A 121 -7.16 -1.33 -0.28
CA CYS A 121 -5.77 -1.10 -0.61
C CYS A 121 -5.35 0.36 -0.42
N ARG A 122 -6.23 1.32 -0.77
CA ARG A 122 -5.99 2.74 -0.54
C ARG A 122 -5.75 3.03 0.94
N ASP A 123 -6.65 2.56 1.80
CA ASP A 123 -6.59 2.84 3.24
C ASP A 123 -5.35 2.20 3.86
N LYS A 124 -5.00 0.97 3.46
CA LYS A 124 -3.76 0.32 3.89
C LYS A 124 -2.52 1.10 3.47
N SER A 125 -2.46 1.57 2.20
CA SER A 125 -1.33 2.36 1.71
C SER A 125 -1.22 3.72 2.39
N VAL A 126 -2.35 4.37 2.70
CA VAL A 126 -2.39 5.62 3.47
C VAL A 126 -1.80 5.43 4.86
N VAL A 127 -2.35 4.47 5.63
CA VAL A 127 -1.86 4.19 6.99
C VAL A 127 -0.38 3.82 6.98
N PHE A 128 0.03 2.95 6.07
CA PHE A 128 1.41 2.50 5.96
C PHE A 128 2.36 3.66 5.66
N THR A 129 2.02 4.50 4.67
CA THR A 129 2.79 5.69 4.31
C THR A 129 2.96 6.62 5.51
N ASP A 130 1.87 6.94 6.20
CA ASP A 130 1.91 7.91 7.30
C ASP A 130 2.61 7.35 8.54
N CYS A 131 2.54 6.05 8.81
CA CYS A 131 3.35 5.40 9.85
C CYS A 131 4.85 5.47 9.53
N LEU A 132 5.25 5.27 8.27
CA LEU A 132 6.64 5.40 7.83
C LEU A 132 7.14 6.84 7.90
N MET A 133 6.32 7.79 7.44
CA MET A 133 6.63 9.22 7.52
C MET A 133 6.78 9.69 8.98
N ALA A 134 5.95 9.19 9.90
CA ALA A 134 6.10 9.45 11.33
C ALA A 134 7.43 8.93 11.89
N LEU A 135 7.95 7.85 11.33
CA LEU A 135 9.27 7.28 11.64
C LEU A 135 10.43 7.92 10.87
N GLN A 136 10.16 9.01 10.12
CA GLN A 136 11.11 9.70 9.26
C GLN A 136 11.67 8.83 8.11
N ILE A 137 10.87 7.86 7.66
CA ILE A 137 11.14 7.05 6.47
C ILE A 137 10.28 7.60 5.33
N PHE A 138 10.93 8.02 4.25
CA PHE A 138 10.26 8.69 3.15
C PHE A 138 9.40 7.70 2.36
N ALA A 139 8.10 7.97 2.24
CA ALA A 139 7.17 7.10 1.55
C ALA A 139 6.01 7.89 0.92
N TYR A 140 5.43 7.35 -0.15
CA TYR A 140 4.19 7.87 -0.75
C TYR A 140 3.37 6.74 -1.39
N PRO A 141 2.03 6.87 -1.43
CA PRO A 141 1.18 5.89 -2.08
C PRO A 141 1.21 6.05 -3.60
N ILE A 142 1.16 4.94 -4.31
CA ILE A 142 0.99 4.89 -5.77
C ILE A 142 -0.30 4.14 -6.08
N CYS A 143 -1.11 4.71 -6.96
CA CYS A 143 -2.23 4.03 -7.58
C CYS A 143 -1.76 3.39 -8.88
N LEU A 144 -1.85 2.08 -8.96
CA LEU A 144 -1.69 1.31 -10.18
C LEU A 144 -3.03 1.27 -10.88
N LEU A 145 -3.09 1.65 -12.15
CA LEU A 145 -4.32 1.79 -12.91
C LEU A 145 -4.32 0.88 -14.13
N SER A 146 -5.39 0.12 -14.31
CA SER A 146 -5.64 -0.60 -15.56
C SER A 146 -6.46 0.25 -16.54
N THR A 147 -6.41 -0.09 -17.83
CA THR A 147 -7.29 0.49 -18.85
C THR A 147 -8.76 0.12 -18.66
N ASN A 148 -9.03 -0.96 -17.92
CA ASN A 148 -10.36 -1.56 -17.75
C ASN A 148 -11.00 -1.25 -16.40
N SER A 149 -10.76 -0.07 -15.82
CA SER A 149 -11.38 0.44 -14.59
C SER A 149 -10.94 -0.20 -13.26
N GLY A 150 -9.95 -1.08 -13.24
CA GLY A 150 -9.34 -1.57 -12.01
C GLY A 150 -8.29 -0.60 -11.48
N CYS A 151 -8.16 -0.53 -10.15
CA CYS A 151 -7.03 0.14 -9.53
C CYS A 151 -6.54 -0.63 -8.31
N HIS A 152 -5.25 -0.51 -8.02
CA HIS A 152 -4.66 -1.06 -6.81
C HIS A 152 -3.68 -0.05 -6.21
N PHE A 153 -3.69 0.10 -4.89
CA PHE A 153 -2.78 1.00 -4.19
C PHE A 153 -1.64 0.23 -3.57
N VAL A 154 -0.45 0.73 -3.81
CA VAL A 154 0.82 0.26 -3.25
C VAL A 154 1.56 1.44 -2.64
N THR A 155 2.69 1.21 -2.00
CA THR A 155 3.51 2.27 -1.39
C THR A 155 4.94 2.21 -1.91
N HIS A 156 5.47 3.34 -2.33
CA HIS A 156 6.86 3.52 -2.69
C HIS A 156 7.60 4.08 -1.48
N VAL A 157 8.70 3.46 -1.09
CA VAL A 157 9.50 3.81 0.08
C VAL A 157 10.93 4.07 -0.33
N TYR A 158 11.50 5.20 0.08
CA TYR A 158 12.92 5.47 -0.14
C TYR A 158 13.76 4.87 0.98
N CYS A 159 14.55 3.88 0.65
CA CYS A 159 15.49 3.25 1.57
C CYS A 159 16.84 3.96 1.47
N ARG A 160 17.19 4.73 2.50
CA ARG A 160 18.41 5.58 2.51
C ARG A 160 19.69 4.78 2.37
N GLU A 161 19.77 3.63 3.01
CA GLU A 161 20.92 2.73 2.94
C GLU A 161 21.14 2.15 1.53
N LEU A 162 20.08 2.06 0.74
CA LEU A 162 20.11 1.58 -0.64
C LEU A 162 20.18 2.73 -1.65
N GLN A 163 19.94 3.96 -1.22
CA GLN A 163 19.74 5.14 -2.07
C GLN A 163 18.74 4.86 -3.20
N LYS A 164 17.63 4.16 -2.86
CA LYS A 164 16.71 3.62 -3.85
C LYS A 164 15.27 3.64 -3.35
N TRP A 165 14.35 3.89 -4.28
CA TRP A 165 12.93 3.64 -4.08
C TRP A 165 12.62 2.15 -4.21
N VAL A 166 11.85 1.62 -3.27
CA VAL A 166 11.42 0.22 -3.24
C VAL A 166 9.90 0.18 -3.18
N LEU A 167 9.30 -0.72 -3.95
CA LEU A 167 7.86 -0.96 -3.96
C LEU A 167 7.48 -1.92 -2.84
N PHE A 168 6.51 -1.51 -2.00
CA PHE A 168 5.87 -2.35 -1.00
C PHE A 168 4.36 -2.39 -1.21
N ASP A 169 3.75 -3.55 -0.99
CA ASP A 169 2.30 -3.70 -0.98
C ASP A 169 1.79 -4.08 0.42
N PRO A 170 1.29 -3.10 1.20
CA PRO A 170 0.80 -3.37 2.54
C PRO A 170 -0.54 -4.14 2.58
N SER A 171 -1.23 -4.27 1.43
CA SER A 171 -2.46 -5.06 1.32
C SER A 171 -2.18 -6.56 1.32
N PHE A 172 -1.04 -6.94 0.75
CA PHE A 172 -0.60 -8.32 0.59
C PHE A 172 0.72 -8.62 1.30
N ASN A 173 1.18 -7.70 2.16
CA ASN A 173 2.38 -7.85 2.98
C ASN A 173 3.61 -8.29 2.18
N CYS A 174 3.89 -7.66 1.05
CA CYS A 174 4.92 -8.12 0.14
C CYS A 174 5.71 -7.00 -0.54
N TRP A 175 6.80 -7.39 -1.16
CA TRP A 175 7.63 -6.60 -2.06
C TRP A 175 8.15 -7.50 -3.19
N PHE A 176 8.91 -6.91 -4.12
CA PHE A 176 9.39 -7.61 -5.30
C PHE A 176 10.90 -7.53 -5.43
N THR A 177 11.49 -8.62 -5.91
CA THR A 177 12.92 -8.70 -6.25
C THR A 177 13.13 -9.28 -7.64
N LYS A 178 14.30 -9.00 -8.23
CA LYS A 178 14.84 -9.69 -9.40
C LYS A 178 16.35 -9.83 -9.22
N ASP A 179 16.85 -11.06 -9.37
CA ASP A 179 18.26 -11.40 -9.17
C ASP A 179 18.80 -10.87 -7.82
N GLY A 180 18.00 -11.02 -6.77
CA GLY A 180 18.31 -10.57 -5.40
C GLY A 180 18.27 -9.04 -5.19
N LYS A 181 17.84 -8.26 -6.19
CA LYS A 181 17.70 -6.81 -6.08
C LYS A 181 16.25 -6.42 -5.86
N LEU A 182 16.01 -5.56 -4.89
CA LEU A 182 14.70 -4.96 -4.63
C LEU A 182 14.24 -4.10 -5.82
N LEU A 183 12.95 -4.13 -6.14
CA LEU A 183 12.39 -3.43 -7.28
C LEU A 183 11.60 -2.18 -6.86
N SER A 184 11.76 -1.11 -7.62
CA SER A 184 10.82 0.01 -7.66
C SER A 184 9.62 -0.35 -8.54
N VAL A 185 8.56 0.47 -8.50
CA VAL A 185 7.39 0.26 -9.37
C VAL A 185 7.76 0.34 -10.86
N TRP A 186 8.70 1.21 -11.23
CA TRP A 186 9.18 1.39 -12.60
C TRP A 186 9.97 0.18 -13.11
N GLU A 187 10.84 -0.35 -12.26
CA GLU A 187 11.60 -1.56 -12.59
C GLU A 187 10.67 -2.78 -12.73
N LEU A 188 9.66 -2.89 -11.84
CA LEU A 188 8.65 -3.94 -11.92
C LEU A 188 7.84 -3.84 -13.22
N LYS A 189 7.39 -2.63 -13.59
CA LYS A 189 6.68 -2.38 -14.86
C LYS A 189 7.55 -2.76 -16.05
N THR A 190 8.83 -2.35 -16.05
CA THR A 190 9.78 -2.67 -17.12
C THR A 190 10.01 -4.16 -17.28
N LEU A 191 10.11 -4.91 -16.16
CA LEU A 191 10.23 -6.37 -16.21
C LEU A 191 9.03 -6.99 -16.92
N TYR A 192 7.81 -6.66 -16.53
CA TYR A 192 6.62 -7.22 -17.15
C TYR A 192 6.45 -6.83 -18.62
N LEU A 193 6.85 -5.60 -19.02
CA LEU A 193 6.85 -5.18 -20.43
C LEU A 193 7.85 -6.00 -21.27
N ASN A 194 8.94 -6.46 -20.65
CA ASN A 194 9.92 -7.33 -21.28
C ASN A 194 9.57 -8.83 -21.20
N ASN A 195 8.35 -9.18 -20.75
CA ASN A 195 7.90 -10.55 -20.51
C ASN A 195 8.80 -11.31 -19.52
N ASP A 196 9.41 -10.59 -18.58
CA ASP A 196 10.17 -11.16 -17.48
C ASP A 196 9.34 -11.13 -16.19
N GLU A 197 9.63 -12.05 -15.26
CA GLU A 197 8.84 -12.20 -14.04
C GLU A 197 9.68 -11.85 -12.81
N PRO A 198 9.12 -11.07 -11.87
CA PRO A 198 9.76 -10.80 -10.59
C PRO A 198 9.66 -12.00 -9.65
N VAL A 199 10.46 -11.98 -8.59
CA VAL A 199 10.25 -12.81 -7.42
C VAL A 199 9.40 -12.02 -6.42
N LEU A 200 8.33 -12.64 -5.94
CA LEU A 200 7.45 -12.10 -4.92
C LEU A 200 7.93 -12.55 -3.54
N GLU A 201 8.28 -11.59 -2.69
CA GLU A 201 8.80 -11.81 -1.35
C GLU A 201 7.73 -11.56 -0.27
N ASN A 202 7.73 -12.38 0.77
CA ASN A 202 6.93 -12.21 2.00
C ASN A 202 5.40 -12.09 1.79
N TYR A 203 4.87 -12.69 0.74
CA TYR A 203 3.44 -12.59 0.44
C TYR A 203 2.55 -13.16 1.54
N SER A 204 1.56 -12.39 1.98
CA SER A 204 0.50 -12.83 2.88
C SER A 204 -0.80 -12.07 2.63
N PHE A 205 -1.84 -12.77 2.22
CA PHE A 205 -3.18 -12.23 2.04
C PHE A 205 -4.03 -12.51 3.29
N ASN A 206 -4.13 -11.53 4.20
CA ASN A 206 -4.83 -11.70 5.47
C ASN A 206 -4.42 -12.99 6.21
N HIS A 207 -3.11 -13.21 6.37
CA HIS A 207 -2.50 -14.38 7.04
C HIS A 207 -2.58 -15.71 6.27
N THR A 208 -2.84 -15.68 4.97
CA THR A 208 -2.79 -16.87 4.09
C THR A 208 -1.92 -16.59 2.86
N ASP A 209 -1.37 -17.62 2.25
CA ASP A 209 -0.62 -17.61 0.99
C ASP A 209 -1.50 -17.87 -0.25
N ARG A 210 -2.81 -18.00 -0.05
CA ARG A 210 -3.79 -18.23 -1.12
C ARG A 210 -3.88 -17.04 -2.08
N CYS A 211 -4.36 -17.26 -3.29
CA CYS A 211 -4.59 -16.25 -4.33
C CYS A 211 -3.33 -15.56 -4.88
N LYS A 212 -2.16 -16.14 -4.73
CA LYS A 212 -0.89 -15.54 -5.15
C LYS A 212 -0.84 -15.24 -6.65
N GLU A 213 -1.29 -16.17 -7.49
CA GLU A 213 -1.35 -16.03 -8.94
C GLU A 213 -2.35 -14.93 -9.37
N ILE A 214 -3.50 -14.86 -8.69
CA ILE A 214 -4.52 -13.83 -8.92
C ILE A 214 -3.97 -12.45 -8.54
N TYR A 215 -3.23 -12.38 -7.43
CA TYR A 215 -2.58 -11.15 -7.01
C TYR A 215 -1.57 -10.67 -8.07
N LEU A 216 -0.67 -11.52 -8.52
CA LEU A 216 0.34 -11.16 -9.52
C LEU A 216 -0.28 -10.73 -10.85
N ALA A 217 -1.25 -11.49 -11.35
CA ALA A 217 -1.88 -11.21 -12.64
C ALA A 217 -2.88 -10.05 -12.56
N GLY A 218 -3.78 -10.07 -11.58
CA GLY A 218 -4.94 -9.18 -11.51
C GLY A 218 -4.73 -7.90 -10.71
N PHE A 219 -4.00 -7.96 -9.60
CA PHE A 219 -3.79 -6.76 -8.78
C PHE A 219 -2.52 -5.99 -9.21
N ILE A 220 -1.49 -6.67 -9.65
CA ILE A 220 -0.23 -6.05 -10.05
C ILE A 220 -0.13 -5.90 -11.56
N LYS A 221 0.13 -6.96 -12.32
CA LYS A 221 0.47 -6.89 -13.74
C LYS A 221 -0.57 -6.11 -14.55
N GLN A 222 -1.85 -6.41 -14.38
CA GLN A 222 -2.94 -5.72 -15.09
C GLN A 222 -3.02 -4.23 -14.78
N ASN A 223 -2.70 -3.83 -13.55
CA ASN A 223 -2.82 -2.44 -13.09
C ASN A 223 -1.55 -1.60 -13.31
N LEU A 224 -0.45 -2.17 -13.82
CA LEU A 224 0.77 -1.42 -14.11
C LEU A 224 0.71 -0.59 -15.40
N THR A 225 -0.41 -0.58 -16.11
CA THR A 225 -0.56 0.17 -17.36
C THR A 225 -0.33 1.66 -17.16
N ASN A 226 -0.97 2.24 -16.15
CA ASN A 226 -0.79 3.63 -15.78
C ASN A 226 -0.44 3.73 -14.29
N LEU A 227 0.39 4.69 -13.94
CA LEU A 227 0.80 4.98 -12.58
C LEU A 227 0.34 6.39 -12.20
N SER A 228 -0.27 6.51 -11.05
CA SER A 228 -0.69 7.81 -10.52
C SER A 228 -0.32 7.90 -9.05
N THR A 229 0.02 9.08 -8.58
CA THR A 229 0.32 9.31 -7.17
C THR A 229 -0.34 10.58 -6.70
N TRP A 230 -0.52 10.71 -5.38
CA TRP A 230 -1.02 11.93 -4.80
C TRP A 230 0.12 12.89 -4.54
N HIS A 231 -0.07 14.14 -4.95
CA HIS A 231 0.90 15.21 -4.74
C HIS A 231 1.07 15.58 -3.28
N ASP A 232 0.06 15.30 -2.49
CA ASP A 232 -0.03 15.75 -1.13
C ASP A 232 -0.16 14.54 -0.19
N ASN A 233 0.93 14.22 0.49
CA ASN A 233 0.93 13.34 1.64
C ASN A 233 0.42 14.08 2.88
N SER A 234 -0.02 15.35 2.71
CA SER A 234 -0.63 16.07 3.80
C SER A 234 -1.89 15.35 4.21
N MET A 235 -2.03 15.19 5.48
CA MET A 235 -3.14 14.50 6.11
C MET A 235 -4.42 15.35 6.07
N ASP A 236 -4.32 16.62 5.71
CA ASP A 236 -5.47 17.48 5.51
C ASP A 236 -6.11 17.25 4.14
N ARG A 237 -6.54 16.01 3.93
CA ARG A 237 -7.27 15.57 2.74
C ARG A 237 -8.76 15.92 2.82
N ARG A 238 -9.18 16.74 3.78
CA ARG A 238 -10.56 17.18 3.97
C ARG A 238 -11.14 17.91 2.75
N GLY A 239 -10.28 18.40 1.83
CA GLY A 239 -10.64 18.95 0.54
C GLY A 239 -10.54 18.01 -0.64
N TYR A 240 -10.10 16.76 -0.45
CA TYR A 240 -9.92 15.80 -1.53
C TYR A 240 -11.27 15.35 -2.07
N LYS A 241 -11.68 15.93 -3.19
CA LYS A 241 -12.86 15.46 -3.94
C LYS A 241 -12.44 14.26 -4.77
N ARG A 242 -13.22 13.19 -4.72
CA ARG A 242 -13.04 11.94 -5.48
C ARG A 242 -12.81 12.17 -6.99
N ASN A 243 -13.15 13.34 -7.50
CA ASN A 243 -12.99 13.75 -8.89
C ASN A 243 -11.61 14.37 -9.20
N ASP A 244 -10.76 14.63 -8.21
CA ASP A 244 -9.42 15.19 -8.43
C ASP A 244 -8.40 14.13 -8.89
N TRP A 245 -8.84 12.87 -9.08
CA TRP A 245 -8.07 11.78 -9.68
C TRP A 245 -7.60 12.07 -11.11
N GLU A 246 -8.23 13.04 -11.77
CA GLU A 246 -7.90 13.46 -13.13
C GLU A 246 -6.81 14.53 -13.19
N SER A 247 -6.39 15.09 -12.09
CA SER A 247 -5.27 16.03 -12.10
C SER A 247 -3.96 15.28 -12.28
N LYS A 248 -3.66 15.02 -13.50
CA LYS A 248 -2.48 14.44 -14.11
C LYS A 248 -1.25 15.27 -13.78
N LYS A 249 -0.60 15.02 -12.66
CA LYS A 249 0.74 15.56 -12.44
C LYS A 249 1.58 14.54 -11.69
N GLU A 250 2.70 14.26 -12.24
CA GLU A 250 3.72 13.27 -12.00
C GLU A 250 4.81 13.76 -11.10
N PHE A 251 5.45 12.85 -10.36
CA PHE A 251 6.60 13.16 -9.54
C PHE A 251 7.91 12.82 -10.26
N LYS A 252 8.68 13.82 -10.65
CA LYS A 252 10.14 13.67 -10.71
C LYS A 252 10.67 13.96 -9.32
N THR A 253 11.06 12.93 -8.60
CA THR A 253 11.71 13.11 -7.31
C THR A 253 13.13 13.62 -7.51
N LYS A 254 13.31 14.93 -7.41
CA LYS A 254 14.52 15.38 -6.74
C LYS A 254 14.32 15.09 -5.27
N LEU A 255 15.13 14.17 -4.75
CA LEU A 255 15.22 13.97 -3.30
C LEU A 255 15.46 15.34 -2.66
N PRO A 256 14.68 15.73 -1.65
CA PRO A 256 15.03 16.91 -0.88
C PRO A 256 16.43 16.68 -0.30
N ASP A 257 17.30 17.67 -0.43
CA ASP A 257 18.58 17.70 0.27
C ASP A 257 18.28 17.68 1.78
N PHE A 258 18.28 16.49 2.36
CA PHE A 258 18.18 16.32 3.81
C PHE A 258 19.47 16.87 4.45
N LYS A 259 19.52 18.16 4.69
CA LYS A 259 20.39 18.68 5.75
C LYS A 259 19.74 18.25 7.06
N MET A 260 20.37 17.28 7.71
CA MET A 260 20.03 16.92 9.10
C MET A 260 20.06 18.20 9.93
N MET A 261 18.91 18.55 10.50
CA MET A 261 18.84 19.46 11.66
C MET A 261 19.08 18.66 12.93
#